data_b7f1c7a4d29f324ecbab38324ab81ccb
#
_entry.id   b7f1c7a4d29f324ecbab38324ab81ccb
#
_cell.length_a   1.000
_cell.length_b   1.000
_cell.length_c   1.000
_cell.angle_alpha   90.00
_cell.angle_beta   90.00
_cell.angle_gamma   90.00
#
_symmetry.space_group_name_H-M   'P 1'
#
loop_
_entity.id
_entity.type
_entity.pdbx_description
1 polymer ?
#
loop_
_entity_poly.entity_id
_entity_poly.type
_entity_poly.pdbx_seq_one_letter_code
_entity_poly.pdbx_strand_id
1 'polypeptide(L)'
;YFMADTVKLNATYRELLKHPESKEAQMAYFEAFPNTWMEYIVTYQFDPDDKEGRKNLYFAGHKHVYAFEYKLNLIPDSLYYKKLVNIAIGGRIDADAANYLQSCVKSHMIDHSEQILNALAPLCKRHRFEFWEFYFSNIVKSADIEEELNRLVELHKNCHPEDVQMMKDAFKYFYNGVNFFSHGYLDAD
;
A
#
# COMPACT_ATOMS: atom_id res chain seq x y z
N TYR A 1 2.10 19.74 -7.53
CA TYR A 1 0.92 18.89 -7.26
C TYR A 1 1.16 17.55 -7.92
N PHE A 2 1.21 16.50 -7.12
CA PHE A 2 1.61 15.15 -7.53
C PHE A 2 0.39 14.23 -7.65
N MET A 3 -0.64 14.67 -8.33
CA MET A 3 -1.78 13.82 -8.69
C MET A 3 -1.40 12.98 -9.91
N ALA A 4 -1.82 11.71 -9.94
CA ALA A 4 -1.70 10.92 -11.15
C ALA A 4 -2.47 11.57 -12.31
N ASP A 5 -2.03 11.31 -13.55
CA ASP A 5 -2.79 11.73 -14.73
C ASP A 5 -4.11 10.96 -14.78
N THR A 6 -5.18 11.56 -14.26
CA THR A 6 -6.50 10.94 -14.13
C THR A 6 -7.13 10.59 -15.47
N VAL A 7 -6.80 11.33 -16.54
CA VAL A 7 -7.28 11.04 -17.89
C VAL A 7 -6.62 9.77 -18.43
N LYS A 8 -5.28 9.70 -18.31
CA LYS A 8 -4.50 8.51 -18.69
C LYS A 8 -4.91 7.29 -17.86
N LEU A 9 -5.05 7.45 -16.55
CA LEU A 9 -5.43 6.39 -15.63
C LEU A 9 -6.81 5.80 -15.97
N ASN A 10 -7.81 6.65 -16.21
CA ASN A 10 -9.13 6.20 -16.65
C ASN A 10 -9.12 5.53 -18.02
N ALA A 11 -8.33 6.06 -18.97
CA ALA A 11 -8.23 5.48 -20.32
C ALA A 11 -7.59 4.08 -20.25
N THR A 12 -6.48 3.92 -19.55
CA THR A 12 -5.78 2.63 -19.38
C THR A 12 -6.60 1.63 -18.56
N TYR A 13 -7.35 2.08 -17.55
CA TYR A 13 -8.30 1.24 -16.81
C TYR A 13 -9.39 0.67 -17.73
N ARG A 14 -10.00 1.50 -18.58
CA ARG A 14 -11.01 1.02 -19.54
C ARG A 14 -10.44 0.04 -20.55
N GLU A 15 -9.22 0.26 -21.00
CA GLU A 15 -8.53 -0.64 -21.91
C GLU A 15 -8.18 -1.97 -21.24
N LEU A 16 -7.72 -1.95 -20.00
CA LEU A 16 -7.51 -3.15 -19.19
C LEU A 16 -8.80 -3.98 -19.05
N LEU A 17 -9.95 -3.33 -18.84
CA LEU A 17 -11.23 -4.05 -18.72
C LEU A 17 -11.68 -4.71 -20.03
N LYS A 18 -11.33 -4.15 -21.19
CA LYS A 18 -11.64 -4.73 -22.51
C LYS A 18 -10.67 -5.87 -22.86
N HIS A 19 -9.43 -5.75 -22.46
CA HIS A 19 -8.34 -6.66 -22.83
C HIS A 19 -7.53 -7.12 -21.59
N PRO A 20 -8.21 -7.81 -20.63
CA PRO A 20 -7.57 -8.15 -19.35
C PRO A 20 -6.36 -9.11 -19.50
N GLU A 21 -6.32 -9.89 -20.60
CA GLU A 21 -5.21 -10.82 -20.90
C GLU A 21 -4.09 -10.17 -21.73
N SER A 22 -4.20 -8.89 -22.08
CA SER A 22 -3.13 -8.18 -22.79
C SER A 22 -2.09 -7.66 -21.80
N LYS A 23 -0.84 -8.12 -21.99
CA LYS A 23 0.30 -7.63 -21.23
C LYS A 23 0.50 -6.12 -21.40
N GLU A 24 0.27 -5.61 -22.60
CA GLU A 24 0.37 -4.18 -22.92
C GLU A 24 -0.68 -3.37 -22.16
N ALA A 25 -1.94 -3.85 -22.11
CA ALA A 25 -3.01 -3.20 -21.36
C ALA A 25 -2.73 -3.22 -19.85
N GLN A 26 -2.27 -4.36 -19.32
CA GLN A 26 -1.89 -4.48 -17.90
C GLN A 26 -0.73 -3.54 -17.57
N MET A 27 0.32 -3.50 -18.41
CA MET A 27 1.49 -2.64 -18.18
C MET A 27 1.11 -1.16 -18.28
N ALA A 28 0.31 -0.77 -19.26
CA ALA A 28 -0.14 0.61 -19.41
C ALA A 28 -0.94 1.10 -18.19
N TYR A 29 -1.82 0.24 -17.66
CA TYR A 29 -2.57 0.56 -16.44
C TYR A 29 -1.66 0.58 -15.20
N PHE A 30 -0.78 -0.41 -15.04
CA PHE A 30 0.20 -0.45 -13.98
C PHE A 30 1.08 0.82 -13.93
N GLU A 31 1.56 1.28 -15.08
CA GLU A 31 2.35 2.51 -15.18
C GLU A 31 1.54 3.77 -14.84
N ALA A 32 0.28 3.83 -15.25
CA ALA A 32 -0.60 4.96 -15.01
C ALA A 32 -1.10 5.04 -13.55
N PHE A 33 -1.12 3.90 -12.83
CA PHE A 33 -1.52 3.87 -11.43
C PHE A 33 -0.53 4.65 -10.55
N PRO A 34 -0.97 5.36 -9.49
CA PRO A 34 -0.11 6.13 -8.60
C PRO A 34 1.14 5.38 -8.15
N ASN A 35 2.26 6.09 -7.93
CA ASN A 35 3.54 5.51 -7.54
C ASN A 35 3.91 5.77 -6.07
N THR A 36 3.24 6.73 -5.43
CA THR A 36 3.51 7.13 -4.04
C THR A 36 2.20 7.33 -3.29
N TRP A 37 2.28 7.32 -1.96
CA TRP A 37 1.13 7.63 -1.11
C TRP A 37 0.49 8.99 -1.46
N MET A 38 1.30 10.02 -1.66
CA MET A 38 0.79 11.36 -1.97
C MET A 38 0.06 11.40 -3.32
N GLU A 39 0.61 10.75 -4.36
CA GLU A 39 -0.10 10.62 -5.64
C GLU A 39 -1.43 9.87 -5.46
N TYR A 40 -1.39 8.78 -4.71
CA TYR A 40 -2.54 7.93 -4.46
C TYR A 40 -3.66 8.69 -3.74
N ILE A 41 -3.34 9.33 -2.60
CA ILE A 41 -4.37 9.98 -1.80
C ILE A 41 -4.96 11.19 -2.52
N VAL A 42 -4.15 12.00 -3.20
CA VAL A 42 -4.65 13.16 -3.98
C VAL A 42 -5.51 12.69 -5.17
N THR A 43 -5.23 11.53 -5.73
CA THR A 43 -6.02 10.96 -6.84
C THR A 43 -7.38 10.44 -6.37
N TYR A 44 -7.47 9.87 -5.16
CA TYR A 44 -8.65 9.13 -4.71
C TYR A 44 -9.31 9.66 -3.43
N GLN A 45 -8.79 10.72 -2.80
CA GLN A 45 -9.41 11.29 -1.60
C GLN A 45 -10.75 11.98 -1.92
N PHE A 46 -11.61 12.04 -0.92
CA PHE A 46 -12.83 12.84 -1.03
C PHE A 46 -12.50 14.33 -1.11
N ASP A 47 -13.06 15.03 -2.10
CA ASP A 47 -13.01 16.50 -2.23
C ASP A 47 -14.43 17.04 -2.12
N PRO A 48 -14.78 17.74 -1.04
CA PRO A 48 -16.12 18.29 -0.85
C PRO A 48 -16.51 19.35 -1.92
N ASP A 49 -15.51 19.94 -2.57
CA ASP A 49 -15.71 20.93 -3.64
C ASP A 49 -15.84 20.26 -5.02
N ASP A 50 -15.53 18.97 -5.13
CA ASP A 50 -15.65 18.17 -6.36
C ASP A 50 -16.82 17.19 -6.31
N LYS A 51 -18.04 17.72 -6.09
CA LYS A 51 -19.26 16.89 -5.95
C LYS A 51 -19.54 15.98 -7.15
N GLU A 52 -18.98 16.29 -8.31
CA GLU A 52 -19.19 15.53 -9.54
C GLU A 52 -18.02 14.60 -9.89
N GLY A 53 -16.96 14.57 -9.08
CA GLY A 53 -15.78 13.72 -9.29
C GLY A 53 -15.03 14.05 -10.58
N ARG A 54 -14.96 15.33 -10.95
CA ARG A 54 -14.31 15.78 -12.19
C ARG A 54 -12.83 16.08 -12.01
N LYS A 55 -12.42 16.43 -10.78
CA LYS A 55 -11.03 16.78 -10.47
C LYS A 55 -10.21 15.57 -10.07
N ASN A 56 -10.81 14.64 -9.30
CA ASN A 56 -10.16 13.42 -8.85
C ASN A 56 -11.04 12.18 -9.14
N LEU A 57 -10.57 11.01 -8.72
CA LEU A 57 -11.20 9.73 -9.00
C LEU A 57 -11.79 9.06 -7.75
N TYR A 58 -12.27 9.84 -6.78
CA TYR A 58 -12.83 9.30 -5.53
C TYR A 58 -13.87 8.20 -5.78
N PHE A 59 -14.88 8.46 -6.64
CA PHE A 59 -15.94 7.48 -6.93
C PHE A 59 -15.48 6.24 -7.71
N ALA A 60 -14.30 6.29 -8.33
CA ALA A 60 -13.71 5.17 -9.04
C ALA A 60 -12.67 4.42 -8.21
N GLY A 61 -12.25 4.95 -7.06
CA GLY A 61 -11.11 4.49 -6.28
C GLY A 61 -11.14 2.98 -5.99
N HIS A 62 -12.24 2.47 -5.44
CA HIS A 62 -12.35 1.04 -5.13
C HIS A 62 -12.22 0.14 -6.37
N LYS A 63 -12.77 0.55 -7.53
CA LYS A 63 -12.69 -0.23 -8.79
C LYS A 63 -11.28 -0.24 -9.34
N HIS A 64 -10.58 0.89 -9.24
CA HIS A 64 -9.20 1.02 -9.68
C HIS A 64 -8.27 0.20 -8.78
N VAL A 65 -8.43 0.27 -7.47
CA VAL A 65 -7.63 -0.55 -6.53
C VAL A 65 -7.93 -2.03 -6.74
N TYR A 66 -9.18 -2.42 -6.91
CA TYR A 66 -9.55 -3.81 -7.24
C TYR A 66 -8.87 -4.29 -8.53
N ALA A 67 -8.85 -3.47 -9.58
CA ALA A 67 -8.18 -3.83 -10.82
C ALA A 67 -6.65 -3.93 -10.64
N PHE A 68 -6.05 -3.05 -9.84
CA PHE A 68 -4.64 -3.12 -9.49
C PHE A 68 -4.32 -4.41 -8.73
N GLU A 69 -5.17 -4.82 -7.78
CA GLU A 69 -4.99 -6.03 -6.98
C GLU A 69 -5.16 -7.32 -7.78
N TYR A 70 -6.19 -7.41 -8.64
CA TYR A 70 -6.61 -8.71 -9.19
C TYR A 70 -6.43 -8.88 -10.71
N LYS A 71 -6.08 -7.82 -11.45
CA LYS A 71 -6.03 -7.87 -12.92
C LYS A 71 -4.64 -7.66 -13.52
N LEU A 72 -3.60 -7.60 -12.68
CA LEU A 72 -2.22 -7.33 -13.11
C LEU A 72 -1.32 -8.58 -13.02
N ASN A 73 -1.87 -9.74 -13.38
CA ASN A 73 -1.20 -11.04 -13.24
C ASN A 73 -0.05 -11.28 -14.25
N LEU A 74 0.12 -10.41 -15.25
CA LEU A 74 1.22 -10.47 -16.21
C LEU A 74 2.34 -9.45 -15.89
N ILE A 75 2.17 -8.65 -14.82
CA ILE A 75 3.22 -7.77 -14.33
C ILE A 75 4.21 -8.59 -13.51
N PRO A 76 5.54 -8.48 -13.75
CA PRO A 76 6.53 -9.16 -12.93
C PRO A 76 6.39 -8.81 -11.44
N ASP A 77 6.43 -9.81 -10.57
CA ASP A 77 6.28 -9.65 -9.12
C ASP A 77 7.22 -8.59 -8.55
N SER A 78 8.47 -8.58 -8.99
CA SER A 78 9.47 -7.60 -8.53
C SER A 78 9.08 -6.14 -8.82
N LEU A 79 8.38 -5.88 -9.92
CA LEU A 79 7.86 -4.55 -10.24
C LEU A 79 6.58 -4.26 -9.47
N TYR A 80 5.67 -5.24 -9.42
CA TYR A 80 4.38 -5.10 -8.75
C TYR A 80 4.55 -4.79 -7.26
N TYR A 81 5.29 -5.63 -6.54
CA TYR A 81 5.47 -5.46 -5.08
C TYR A 81 6.32 -4.25 -4.73
N LYS A 82 7.30 -3.89 -5.56
CA LYS A 82 8.04 -2.63 -5.39
C LYS A 82 7.09 -1.42 -5.45
N LYS A 83 6.17 -1.39 -6.41
CA LYS A 83 5.18 -0.31 -6.54
C LYS A 83 4.19 -0.32 -5.39
N LEU A 84 3.62 -1.49 -5.05
CA LEU A 84 2.66 -1.64 -3.93
C LEU A 84 3.25 -1.14 -2.61
N VAL A 85 4.48 -1.55 -2.29
CA VAL A 85 5.20 -1.09 -1.10
C VAL A 85 5.41 0.43 -1.16
N ASN A 86 5.89 0.96 -2.29
CA ASN A 86 6.16 2.38 -2.41
C ASN A 86 4.92 3.27 -2.25
N ILE A 87 3.76 2.81 -2.71
CA ILE A 87 2.49 3.52 -2.49
C ILE A 87 2.09 3.51 -1.01
N ALA A 88 2.38 2.44 -0.29
CA ALA A 88 1.98 2.27 1.11
C ALA A 88 2.84 3.05 2.11
N ILE A 89 4.10 3.40 1.74
CA ILE A 89 5.01 4.13 2.62
C ILE A 89 4.43 5.50 3.00
N GLY A 90 4.38 5.79 4.31
CA GLY A 90 3.84 7.04 4.84
C GLY A 90 2.33 7.13 4.80
N GLY A 91 1.64 6.04 4.44
CA GLY A 91 0.19 5.96 4.43
C GLY A 91 -0.42 6.12 5.83
N ARG A 92 -1.65 6.62 5.88
CA ARG A 92 -2.43 6.79 7.12
C ARG A 92 -3.89 6.47 6.84
N ILE A 93 -4.52 5.77 7.78
CA ILE A 93 -5.96 5.49 7.69
C ILE A 93 -6.75 6.72 8.14
N ASP A 94 -7.33 7.41 7.18
CA ASP A 94 -8.14 8.61 7.41
C ASP A 94 -9.48 8.58 6.66
N ALA A 95 -9.56 7.82 5.56
CA ALA A 95 -10.75 7.73 4.71
C ALA A 95 -10.76 6.47 3.84
N ASP A 96 -11.77 6.35 2.98
CA ASP A 96 -12.04 5.17 2.14
C ASP A 96 -10.87 4.77 1.24
N ALA A 97 -10.21 5.74 0.61
CA ALA A 97 -9.08 5.46 -0.27
C ALA A 97 -7.95 4.73 0.46
N ALA A 98 -7.61 5.18 1.68
CA ALA A 98 -6.61 4.54 2.52
C ALA A 98 -7.00 3.10 2.88
N ASN A 99 -8.28 2.86 3.18
CA ASN A 99 -8.80 1.53 3.49
C ASN A 99 -8.69 0.58 2.30
N TYR A 100 -8.99 1.04 1.06
CA TYR A 100 -8.85 0.20 -0.13
C TYR A 100 -7.40 -0.24 -0.35
N LEU A 101 -6.45 0.68 -0.22
CA LEU A 101 -5.04 0.34 -0.38
C LEU A 101 -4.55 -0.59 0.74
N GLN A 102 -4.92 -0.33 1.99
CA GLN A 102 -4.53 -1.20 3.11
C GLN A 102 -5.10 -2.60 2.94
N SER A 103 -6.35 -2.73 2.49
CA SER A 103 -6.95 -4.05 2.21
C SER A 103 -6.19 -4.79 1.11
N CYS A 104 -5.78 -4.09 0.04
CA CYS A 104 -4.95 -4.66 -1.02
C CYS A 104 -3.59 -5.15 -0.46
N VAL A 105 -2.89 -4.32 0.33
CA VAL A 105 -1.62 -4.71 0.96
C VAL A 105 -1.79 -5.93 1.87
N LYS A 106 -2.84 -5.96 2.69
CA LYS A 106 -3.12 -7.07 3.61
C LYS A 106 -3.47 -8.36 2.88
N SER A 107 -4.26 -8.27 1.81
CA SER A 107 -4.57 -9.42 0.96
C SER A 107 -3.29 -10.05 0.40
N HIS A 108 -2.41 -9.24 -0.19
CA HIS A 108 -1.12 -9.72 -0.69
C HIS A 108 -0.18 -10.22 0.40
N MET A 109 -0.25 -9.70 1.62
CA MET A 109 0.58 -10.17 2.73
C MET A 109 0.23 -11.60 3.17
N ILE A 110 -0.98 -12.08 2.89
CA ILE A 110 -1.38 -13.45 3.21
C ILE A 110 -0.58 -14.46 2.39
N ASP A 111 -0.52 -14.26 1.07
CA ASP A 111 0.02 -15.25 0.13
C ASP A 111 1.41 -14.89 -0.43
N HIS A 112 1.80 -13.62 -0.33
CA HIS A 112 2.99 -13.05 -0.98
C HIS A 112 3.87 -12.24 -0.03
N SER A 113 3.88 -12.56 1.26
CA SER A 113 4.65 -11.83 2.28
C SER A 113 6.15 -11.75 1.97
N GLU A 114 6.72 -12.81 1.42
CA GLU A 114 8.14 -12.86 1.05
C GLU A 114 8.47 -11.85 -0.06
N GLN A 115 7.61 -11.70 -1.06
CA GLN A 115 7.80 -10.73 -2.14
C GLN A 115 7.71 -9.29 -1.62
N ILE A 116 6.81 -9.03 -0.67
CA ILE A 116 6.69 -7.72 0.00
C ILE A 116 7.94 -7.43 0.82
N LEU A 117 8.41 -8.38 1.62
CA LEU A 117 9.64 -8.23 2.41
C LEU A 117 10.87 -8.02 1.53
N ASN A 118 10.98 -8.73 0.41
CA ASN A 118 12.04 -8.52 -0.56
C ASN A 118 11.97 -7.13 -1.22
N ALA A 119 10.77 -6.56 -1.41
CA ALA A 119 10.61 -5.20 -1.90
C ALA A 119 10.95 -4.14 -0.83
N LEU A 120 10.76 -4.45 0.46
CA LEU A 120 11.12 -3.59 1.60
C LEU A 120 12.64 -3.60 1.87
N ALA A 121 13.30 -4.74 1.70
CA ALA A 121 14.70 -4.93 2.10
C ALA A 121 15.70 -3.86 1.61
N PRO A 122 15.62 -3.33 0.36
CA PRO A 122 16.53 -2.30 -0.13
C PRO A 122 16.21 -0.89 0.39
N LEU A 123 15.10 -0.71 1.11
CA LEU A 123 14.68 0.61 1.59
C LEU A 123 15.38 0.97 2.91
N CYS A 124 15.52 2.29 3.17
CA CYS A 124 16.00 2.76 4.45
C CYS A 124 15.06 2.37 5.59
N LYS A 125 15.58 2.31 6.81
CA LYS A 125 14.83 1.89 8.01
C LYS A 125 13.55 2.70 8.22
N ARG A 126 13.61 4.00 7.96
CA ARG A 126 12.47 4.90 8.08
C ARG A 126 11.31 4.46 7.16
N HIS A 127 11.57 4.26 5.87
CA HIS A 127 10.54 3.86 4.93
C HIS A 127 9.96 2.48 5.24
N ARG A 128 10.81 1.54 5.68
CA ARG A 128 10.35 0.21 6.14
C ARG A 128 9.42 0.35 7.33
N PHE A 129 9.77 1.18 8.32
CA PHE A 129 8.94 1.43 9.47
C PHE A 129 7.61 2.12 9.09
N GLU A 130 7.63 3.15 8.25
CA GLU A 130 6.44 3.85 7.74
C GLU A 130 5.47 2.90 6.99
N PHE A 131 6.00 1.90 6.28
CA PHE A 131 5.18 0.84 5.69
C PHE A 131 4.47 0.00 6.77
N TRP A 132 5.19 -0.43 7.80
CA TRP A 132 4.59 -1.21 8.89
C TRP A 132 3.62 -0.40 9.74
N GLU A 133 3.88 0.90 9.91
CA GLU A 133 2.90 1.82 10.51
C GLU A 133 1.59 1.81 9.73
N PHE A 134 1.65 1.98 8.41
CA PHE A 134 0.45 1.92 7.57
C PHE A 134 -0.24 0.55 7.64
N TYR A 135 0.54 -0.53 7.59
CA TYR A 135 0.02 -1.89 7.62
C TYR A 135 -0.79 -2.19 8.89
N PHE A 136 -0.27 -1.80 10.06
CA PHE A 136 -0.93 -2.03 11.35
C PHE A 136 -1.87 -0.91 11.77
N SER A 137 -1.87 0.24 11.09
CA SER A 137 -2.79 1.32 11.42
C SER A 137 -4.25 0.85 11.28
N ASN A 138 -5.04 1.09 12.32
CA ASN A 138 -6.47 0.83 12.30
C ASN A 138 -7.17 1.76 13.31
N ILE A 139 -8.42 2.09 13.04
CA ILE A 139 -9.23 2.93 13.93
C ILE A 139 -9.54 2.19 15.24
N VAL A 140 -9.62 0.87 15.20
CA VAL A 140 -9.94 0.03 16.37
C VAL A 140 -8.96 -1.14 16.48
N LYS A 141 -8.41 -1.34 17.68
CA LYS A 141 -7.64 -2.56 18.01
C LYS A 141 -8.59 -3.77 17.99
N SER A 142 -8.25 -4.78 17.20
CA SER A 142 -8.94 -6.06 17.19
C SER A 142 -7.99 -7.20 17.52
N ALA A 143 -8.52 -8.32 18.03
CA ALA A 143 -7.74 -9.53 18.29
C ALA A 143 -7.08 -10.06 16.99
N ASP A 144 -7.79 -9.95 15.87
CA ASP A 144 -7.32 -10.44 14.57
C ASP A 144 -6.01 -9.80 14.13
N ILE A 145 -5.78 -8.50 14.46
CA ILE A 145 -4.53 -7.81 14.11
C ILE A 145 -3.36 -8.34 14.93
N GLU A 146 -3.59 -8.70 16.19
CA GLU A 146 -2.57 -9.31 17.04
C GLU A 146 -2.23 -10.74 16.59
N GLU A 147 -3.24 -11.52 16.18
CA GLU A 147 -3.03 -12.84 15.59
C GLU A 147 -2.26 -12.75 14.27
N GLU A 148 -2.57 -11.76 13.44
CA GLU A 148 -1.85 -11.49 12.19
C GLU A 148 -0.38 -11.12 12.46
N LEU A 149 -0.10 -10.24 13.44
CA LEU A 149 1.27 -9.93 13.85
C LEU A 149 2.01 -11.21 14.27
N ASN A 150 1.40 -12.01 15.13
CA ASN A 150 2.02 -13.25 15.62
C ASN A 150 2.33 -14.22 14.48
N ARG A 151 1.41 -14.36 13.51
CA ARG A 151 1.61 -15.19 12.32
C ARG A 151 2.80 -14.70 11.47
N LEU A 152 2.88 -13.40 11.18
CA LEU A 152 3.97 -12.82 10.40
C LEU A 152 5.32 -12.94 11.12
N VAL A 153 5.35 -12.73 12.44
CA VAL A 153 6.53 -12.90 13.27
C VAL A 153 7.04 -14.34 13.19
N GLU A 154 6.17 -15.32 13.40
CA GLU A 154 6.58 -16.74 13.35
C GLU A 154 7.08 -17.14 11.96
N LEU A 155 6.45 -16.65 10.92
CA LEU A 155 6.82 -16.97 9.54
C LEU A 155 8.20 -16.40 9.16
N HIS A 156 8.52 -15.19 9.61
CA HIS A 156 9.67 -14.44 9.08
C HIS A 156 10.82 -14.22 10.09
N LYS A 157 10.70 -14.65 11.35
CA LYS A 157 11.70 -14.39 12.42
C LYS A 157 13.13 -14.83 12.10
N ASN A 158 13.29 -15.83 11.26
CA ASN A 158 14.62 -16.38 10.90
C ASN A 158 15.20 -15.71 9.64
N CYS A 159 14.37 -15.26 8.71
CA CYS A 159 14.80 -14.73 7.42
C CYS A 159 14.84 -13.19 7.40
N HIS A 160 13.92 -12.54 8.12
CA HIS A 160 13.75 -11.09 8.13
C HIS A 160 13.67 -10.51 9.58
N PRO A 161 14.68 -10.74 10.44
CA PRO A 161 14.60 -10.36 11.87
C PRO A 161 14.43 -8.86 12.10
N GLU A 162 15.00 -8.01 11.23
CA GLU A 162 14.84 -6.55 11.33
C GLU A 162 13.39 -6.13 11.04
N ASP A 163 12.76 -6.67 9.99
CA ASP A 163 11.36 -6.36 9.69
C ASP A 163 10.43 -6.88 10.76
N VAL A 164 10.71 -8.07 11.30
CA VAL A 164 9.97 -8.61 12.46
C VAL A 164 10.04 -7.67 13.66
N GLN A 165 11.21 -7.08 13.93
CA GLN A 165 11.30 -6.09 15.00
C GLN A 165 10.51 -4.83 14.68
N MET A 166 10.56 -4.34 13.42
CA MET A 166 9.78 -3.18 12.99
C MET A 166 8.28 -3.43 13.04
N MET A 167 7.80 -4.63 12.66
CA MET A 167 6.40 -5.03 12.82
C MET A 167 5.93 -4.90 14.27
N LYS A 168 6.70 -5.44 15.21
CA LYS A 168 6.40 -5.36 16.65
C LYS A 168 6.38 -3.92 17.15
N ASP A 169 7.31 -3.11 16.69
CA ASP A 169 7.43 -1.73 17.09
C ASP A 169 6.29 -0.88 16.52
N ALA A 170 5.96 -1.02 15.25
CA ALA A 170 4.82 -0.35 14.64
C ALA A 170 3.50 -0.74 15.30
N PHE A 171 3.29 -2.03 15.59
CA PHE A 171 2.11 -2.49 16.32
C PHE A 171 2.00 -1.85 17.71
N LYS A 172 3.09 -1.81 18.48
CA LYS A 172 3.11 -1.17 19.80
C LYS A 172 2.84 0.32 19.73
N TYR A 173 3.39 1.01 18.73
CA TYR A 173 3.13 2.42 18.48
C TYR A 173 1.64 2.72 18.38
N PHE A 174 0.91 1.96 17.56
CA PHE A 174 -0.51 2.17 17.38
C PHE A 174 -1.36 1.77 18.59
N TYR A 175 -1.03 0.67 19.23
CA TYR A 175 -1.95 0.06 20.21
C TYR A 175 -1.55 0.27 21.67
N ASN A 176 -0.32 0.64 21.96
CA ASN A 176 0.16 0.84 23.33
C ASN A 176 0.61 2.29 23.61
N GLY A 177 0.50 3.20 22.63
CA GLY A 177 0.86 4.62 22.79
C GLY A 177 2.34 4.85 23.08
N VAL A 178 3.21 3.91 22.73
CA VAL A 178 4.66 4.03 22.96
C VAL A 178 5.26 4.96 21.92
N ASN A 179 5.90 6.04 22.38
CA ASN A 179 6.50 7.05 21.51
C ASN A 179 7.88 6.55 21.01
N PHE A 180 7.98 6.16 19.73
CA PHE A 180 9.18 5.57 19.14
C PHE A 180 10.20 6.58 18.60
N PHE A 181 10.01 7.88 18.80
CA PHE A 181 11.02 8.89 18.47
C PHE A 181 12.40 8.63 19.10
N SER A 182 12.48 7.71 20.07
CA SER A 182 13.72 7.32 20.77
C SER A 182 14.44 6.10 20.17
N HIS A 183 13.94 5.44 19.14
CA HIS A 183 14.52 4.18 18.63
C HIS A 183 15.32 4.31 17.32
N GLY A 184 15.69 5.53 16.91
CA GLY A 184 16.65 5.74 15.81
C GLY A 184 16.16 5.40 14.41
N TYR A 185 14.84 5.23 14.19
CA TYR A 185 14.29 5.04 12.85
C TYR A 185 14.22 6.34 12.04
N LEU A 186 14.25 7.49 12.71
CA LEU A 186 14.14 8.80 12.06
C LEU A 186 15.49 9.46 11.79
N ASP A 187 16.57 8.99 12.41
CA ASP A 187 17.91 9.61 12.33
C ASP A 187 18.90 8.84 11.44
N ALA A 188 18.44 7.84 10.69
CA ALA A 188 19.28 7.00 9.86
C ALA A 188 19.05 7.28 8.36
N ASP A 189 19.57 8.42 7.91
CA ASP A 189 19.90 8.70 6.50
C ASP A 189 21.41 8.90 6.35
#